data_c28b0eec1c177e48ebf6cb0a7f241e1a
#
_entry.id   c28b0eec1c177e48ebf6cb0a7f241e1a
#
_cell.length_a   1.000
_cell.length_b   1.000
_cell.length_c   1.000
_cell.angle_alpha   90.00
_cell.angle_beta   90.00
_cell.angle_gamma   90.00
#
_symmetry.space_group_name_H-M   'P 1'
#
loop_
_entity.id
_entity.type
_entity.pdbx_description
1 polymer ?
#
loop_
_entity_poly.entity_id
_entity_poly.type
_entity_poly.pdbx_seq_one_letter_code
_entity_poly.pdbx_strand_id
1 'polypeptide(L)'
;MRGIETGKVRIRHEVFTEIARMAYEGGDYAKRLEELPFKIIPGEIGSYRDSLFLERAVVGERLRLAMGLPLRKFSEFSLLSDGVEKALDPDIYYEKPLINVIKFACNRCPDNVVKITNVCQGCLEHPCMAVCPRQAITRQNGQAHIDPDKCIRCGRCLKECKFNAIVRLERPCRKACGMDCIHSDGLGRADIDYSKCTSCGQCMVSCPFGAISDKSQIFQTIQAVKSNTPVYVALAPAFVGQFGPEGVPERMRKAFQRLGFADVYEVAIGADLCVIEEAADFLEEVPDKHKFMVTSCCPSWSDMVKKLFPQFEKNISVAFTPMVLTARMIKRDLPDCKVVFIGPCDSKKLEARRQSVRSDVDFVLTFEEALGIFAAKGMDKAFLPEDEEELPAYSSRDARRFAYSGGVAQAVVNAIHDMEPEREVKVAAATGLADCRKLLMMAKAGKYDGYLLEGMACPGGCIAGAGTMRPIEQAHKEVEAFSSEAKFTCANDTPYMEYLPLIEEKDKIRKL
;
A
#
# COMPACT_ATOMS: atom_id res chain seq x y z
N MET A 1 2.54 -12.71 -5.09
CA MET A 1 2.34 -12.64 -6.56
C MET A 1 0.87 -12.31 -6.75
N ARG A 2 0.57 -11.20 -7.41
CA ARG A 2 -0.82 -10.79 -7.68
C ARG A 2 -1.43 -11.69 -8.74
N GLY A 3 -2.71 -12.01 -8.62
CA GLY A 3 -3.42 -12.91 -9.54
C GLY A 3 -3.11 -14.41 -9.36
N ILE A 4 -2.26 -14.77 -8.42
CA ILE A 4 -1.95 -16.18 -8.10
C ILE A 4 -2.27 -16.41 -6.63
N GLU A 5 -3.14 -17.37 -6.38
CA GLU A 5 -3.44 -17.81 -5.03
C GLU A 5 -2.25 -18.63 -4.46
N THR A 6 -1.56 -18.04 -3.51
CA THR A 6 -0.47 -18.71 -2.79
C THR A 6 -0.91 -19.01 -1.37
N GLY A 7 -0.24 -19.94 -0.68
CA GLY A 7 -0.54 -20.22 0.74
C GLY A 7 -0.52 -18.96 1.62
N LYS A 8 0.37 -17.99 1.32
CA LYS A 8 0.41 -16.70 2.02
C LYS A 8 -0.87 -15.89 1.79
N VAL A 9 -1.33 -15.79 0.55
CA VAL A 9 -2.54 -15.04 0.18
C VAL A 9 -3.77 -15.69 0.81
N ARG A 10 -3.89 -17.03 0.70
CA ARG A 10 -4.99 -17.78 1.30
C ARG A 10 -5.09 -17.58 2.81
N ILE A 11 -3.97 -17.70 3.55
CA ILE A 11 -4.00 -17.49 5.01
C ILE A 11 -4.39 -16.05 5.36
N ARG A 12 -3.91 -15.04 4.60
CA ARG A 12 -4.31 -13.64 4.85
C ARG A 12 -5.79 -13.45 4.62
N HIS A 13 -6.31 -13.98 3.52
CA HIS A 13 -7.73 -13.91 3.20
C HIS A 13 -8.59 -14.60 4.27
N GLU A 14 -8.22 -15.80 4.72
CA GLU A 14 -8.90 -16.51 5.80
C GLU A 14 -8.87 -15.73 7.12
N VAL A 15 -7.74 -15.10 7.47
CA VAL A 15 -7.62 -14.25 8.68
C VAL A 15 -8.59 -13.08 8.61
N PHE A 16 -8.65 -12.36 7.50
CA PHE A 16 -9.57 -11.23 7.33
C PHE A 16 -11.03 -11.68 7.33
N THR A 17 -11.33 -12.80 6.66
CA THR A 17 -12.66 -13.40 6.62
C THR A 17 -13.16 -13.79 8.02
N GLU A 18 -12.33 -14.45 8.81
CA GLU A 18 -12.73 -14.91 10.15
C GLU A 18 -12.89 -13.75 11.13
N ILE A 19 -12.03 -12.71 11.06
CA ILE A 19 -12.21 -11.50 11.86
C ILE A 19 -13.50 -10.76 11.45
N ALA A 20 -13.78 -10.64 10.15
CA ALA A 20 -15.03 -10.04 9.68
C ALA A 20 -16.26 -10.85 10.13
N ARG A 21 -16.21 -12.18 10.00
CA ARG A 21 -17.29 -13.07 10.44
C ARG A 21 -17.53 -12.92 11.93
N MET A 22 -16.47 -12.96 12.73
CA MET A 22 -16.54 -12.75 14.18
C MET A 22 -17.16 -11.41 14.55
N ALA A 23 -16.82 -10.34 13.83
CA ALA A 23 -17.37 -8.99 14.05
C ALA A 23 -18.87 -8.91 13.73
N TYR A 24 -19.33 -9.56 12.65
CA TYR A 24 -20.77 -9.61 12.30
C TYR A 24 -21.58 -10.46 13.28
N GLU A 25 -21.11 -11.63 13.63
CA GLU A 25 -21.84 -12.59 14.46
C GLU A 25 -21.88 -12.21 15.93
N GLY A 26 -20.86 -11.53 16.44
CA GLY A 26 -20.81 -11.17 17.85
C GLY A 26 -20.41 -12.34 18.78
N GLY A 27 -20.77 -12.21 20.06
CA GLY A 27 -20.51 -13.24 21.07
C GLY A 27 -19.25 -12.96 21.90
N ASP A 28 -18.67 -14.01 22.49
CA ASP A 28 -17.42 -13.95 23.27
C ASP A 28 -16.21 -13.83 22.35
N TYR A 29 -15.81 -12.60 22.05
CA TYR A 29 -14.70 -12.32 21.15
C TYR A 29 -13.35 -12.84 21.66
N ALA A 30 -13.13 -12.84 22.97
CA ALA A 30 -11.89 -13.32 23.56
C ALA A 30 -11.74 -14.84 23.34
N LYS A 31 -12.77 -15.60 23.67
CA LYS A 31 -12.78 -17.04 23.45
C LYS A 31 -12.67 -17.41 21.96
N ARG A 32 -13.43 -16.73 21.12
CA ARG A 32 -13.41 -16.95 19.67
C ARG A 32 -12.01 -16.70 19.08
N LEU A 33 -11.35 -15.63 19.49
CA LEU A 33 -10.01 -15.28 18.99
C LEU A 33 -8.98 -16.37 19.33
N GLU A 34 -9.06 -17.00 20.52
CA GLU A 34 -8.20 -18.13 20.91
C GLU A 34 -8.45 -19.39 20.06
N GLU A 35 -9.67 -19.60 19.58
CA GLU A 35 -10.06 -20.76 18.77
C GLU A 35 -9.70 -20.62 17.28
N LEU A 36 -9.67 -19.39 16.74
CA LEU A 36 -9.47 -19.13 15.32
C LEU A 36 -8.17 -19.71 14.72
N PRO A 37 -7.00 -19.72 15.40
CA PRO A 37 -5.81 -20.38 14.88
C PRO A 37 -6.00 -21.87 14.57
N PHE A 38 -6.82 -22.55 15.34
CA PHE A 38 -7.13 -23.98 15.15
C PHE A 38 -8.13 -24.19 14.01
N LYS A 39 -9.02 -23.24 13.79
CA LYS A 39 -9.96 -23.25 12.66
C LYS A 39 -9.26 -23.01 11.33
N ILE A 40 -8.34 -22.03 11.27
CA ILE A 40 -7.61 -21.63 10.06
C ILE A 40 -6.53 -22.67 9.71
N ILE A 41 -5.87 -23.24 10.72
CA ILE A 41 -4.85 -24.29 10.57
C ILE A 41 -5.35 -25.56 11.30
N PRO A 42 -6.23 -26.33 10.66
CA PRO A 42 -6.78 -27.55 11.26
C PRO A 42 -5.79 -28.72 11.19
N GLY A 43 -6.13 -29.83 11.87
CA GLY A 43 -5.40 -31.08 11.81
C GLY A 43 -4.20 -31.15 12.74
N GLU A 44 -3.34 -32.15 12.51
CA GLU A 44 -2.17 -32.47 13.35
C GLU A 44 -0.84 -32.28 12.66
N ILE A 45 -0.84 -32.08 11.33
CA ILE A 45 0.37 -31.94 10.51
C ILE A 45 0.39 -30.53 9.90
N GLY A 46 1.53 -29.84 10.02
CA GLY A 46 1.76 -28.53 9.42
C GLY A 46 1.76 -28.61 7.88
N SER A 47 1.14 -27.63 7.24
CA SER A 47 1.03 -27.57 5.77
C SER A 47 2.01 -26.57 5.15
N TYR A 48 2.48 -25.60 5.92
CA TYR A 48 3.28 -24.47 5.43
C TYR A 48 4.66 -24.38 6.08
N ARG A 49 4.85 -25.02 7.25
CA ARG A 49 6.08 -25.01 8.05
C ARG A 49 6.28 -26.35 8.71
N ASP A 50 7.49 -26.57 9.20
CA ASP A 50 7.85 -27.84 9.88
C ASP A 50 7.12 -28.06 11.21
N SER A 51 6.49 -27.02 11.76
CA SER A 51 5.77 -27.09 13.05
C SER A 51 4.37 -26.49 12.94
N LEU A 52 3.37 -27.30 13.20
CA LEU A 52 1.97 -26.89 13.31
C LEU A 52 1.75 -25.82 14.40
N PHE A 53 2.44 -25.97 15.54
CA PHE A 53 2.36 -24.96 16.61
C PHE A 53 2.89 -23.60 16.15
N LEU A 54 3.96 -23.59 15.36
CA LEU A 54 4.50 -22.36 14.80
C LEU A 54 3.54 -21.73 13.77
N GLU A 55 2.88 -22.54 12.95
CA GLU A 55 1.87 -22.06 12.01
C GLU A 55 0.71 -21.37 12.74
N ARG A 56 0.14 -22.02 13.75
CA ARG A 56 -0.93 -21.46 14.59
C ARG A 56 -0.49 -20.21 15.34
N ALA A 57 0.72 -20.18 15.87
CA ALA A 57 1.26 -19.00 16.53
C ALA A 57 1.39 -17.81 15.55
N VAL A 58 1.86 -18.04 14.33
CA VAL A 58 1.95 -16.99 13.28
C VAL A 58 0.56 -16.49 12.88
N VAL A 59 -0.41 -17.38 12.70
CA VAL A 59 -1.80 -17.01 12.41
C VAL A 59 -2.39 -16.22 13.56
N GLY A 60 -2.15 -16.63 14.81
CA GLY A 60 -2.60 -15.88 15.99
C GLY A 60 -2.12 -14.43 16.01
N GLU A 61 -0.84 -14.17 15.73
CA GLU A 61 -0.34 -12.81 15.63
C GLU A 61 -0.97 -12.02 14.47
N ARG A 62 -1.27 -12.66 13.34
CA ARG A 62 -1.99 -12.02 12.24
C ARG A 62 -3.42 -11.67 12.59
N LEU A 63 -4.12 -12.55 13.33
CA LEU A 63 -5.47 -12.28 13.83
C LEU A 63 -5.47 -11.04 14.75
N ARG A 64 -4.47 -10.92 15.64
CA ARG A 64 -4.32 -9.73 16.48
C ARG A 64 -4.16 -8.47 15.64
N LEU A 65 -3.25 -8.50 14.66
CA LEU A 65 -3.05 -7.37 13.74
C LEU A 65 -4.32 -7.05 12.93
N ALA A 66 -5.07 -8.07 12.51
CA ALA A 66 -6.34 -7.90 11.78
C ALA A 66 -7.44 -7.27 12.65
N MET A 67 -7.36 -7.41 13.97
CA MET A 67 -8.19 -6.69 14.94
C MET A 67 -7.66 -5.29 15.31
N GLY A 68 -6.53 -4.86 14.75
CA GLY A 68 -5.86 -3.59 15.11
C GLY A 68 -4.99 -3.67 16.36
N LEU A 69 -4.88 -4.84 16.99
CA LEU A 69 -4.08 -5.05 18.21
C LEU A 69 -2.57 -5.11 17.90
N PRO A 70 -1.70 -4.76 18.86
CA PRO A 70 -0.26 -4.96 18.72
C PRO A 70 0.13 -6.44 18.79
N LEU A 71 1.30 -6.79 18.24
CA LEU A 71 1.91 -8.10 18.46
C LEU A 71 2.18 -8.32 19.96
N ARG A 72 2.08 -9.57 20.41
CA ARG A 72 2.48 -9.95 21.77
C ARG A 72 4.00 -9.81 21.94
N LYS A 73 4.40 -9.46 23.14
CA LYS A 73 5.82 -9.44 23.50
C LYS A 73 6.30 -10.86 23.81
N PHE A 74 7.47 -11.23 23.29
CA PHE A 74 8.03 -12.58 23.50
C PHE A 74 8.55 -12.83 24.92
N SER A 75 8.81 -11.76 25.68
CA SER A 75 9.36 -11.82 27.04
C SER A 75 8.31 -11.88 28.12
N GLU A 76 7.03 -11.74 27.76
CA GLU A 76 5.93 -11.64 28.72
C GLU A 76 4.86 -12.68 28.34
N PHE A 77 4.26 -13.30 29.36
CA PHE A 77 3.10 -14.12 29.15
C PHE A 77 1.91 -13.25 28.76
N SER A 78 1.24 -13.61 27.65
CA SER A 78 0.02 -12.96 27.22
C SER A 78 -0.85 -13.91 26.41
N LEU A 79 -2.16 -13.85 26.61
CA LEU A 79 -3.14 -14.56 25.81
C LEU A 79 -3.24 -13.94 24.41
N LEU A 80 -3.73 -14.70 23.46
CA LEU A 80 -4.00 -14.17 22.12
C LEU A 80 -5.07 -13.08 22.16
N SER A 81 -6.00 -13.21 23.07
CA SER A 81 -7.14 -12.29 23.29
C SER A 81 -6.82 -11.05 24.14
N ASP A 82 -5.63 -10.93 24.72
CA ASP A 82 -5.29 -9.78 25.55
C ASP A 82 -5.44 -8.46 24.79
N GLY A 83 -6.25 -7.53 25.32
CA GLY A 83 -6.54 -6.23 24.74
C GLY A 83 -7.70 -6.20 23.75
N VAL A 84 -8.47 -7.30 23.62
CA VAL A 84 -9.66 -7.36 22.75
C VAL A 84 -10.66 -6.27 23.10
N GLU A 85 -10.81 -5.93 24.38
CA GLU A 85 -11.72 -4.85 24.84
C GLU A 85 -11.40 -3.51 24.18
N LYS A 86 -10.11 -3.22 23.94
CA LYS A 86 -9.70 -2.00 23.23
C LYS A 86 -10.12 -2.01 21.76
N ALA A 87 -10.11 -3.18 21.13
CA ALA A 87 -10.50 -3.32 19.73
C ALA A 87 -12.02 -3.14 19.52
N LEU A 88 -12.83 -3.22 20.60
CA LEU A 88 -14.29 -2.99 20.53
C LEU A 88 -14.66 -1.52 20.35
N ASP A 89 -13.77 -0.61 20.70
CA ASP A 89 -13.99 0.83 20.53
C ASP A 89 -13.89 1.19 19.03
N PRO A 90 -15.01 1.59 18.40
CA PRO A 90 -15.01 1.95 16.97
C PRO A 90 -14.25 3.26 16.69
N ASP A 91 -13.96 4.05 17.71
CA ASP A 91 -13.25 5.33 17.59
C ASP A 91 -11.75 5.19 17.85
N ILE A 92 -11.27 3.95 18.05
CA ILE A 92 -9.84 3.70 18.25
C ILE A 92 -9.05 3.94 16.96
N TYR A 93 -8.00 4.73 17.08
CA TYR A 93 -7.08 4.96 15.96
C TYR A 93 -5.99 3.89 15.89
N TYR A 94 -5.46 3.68 14.68
CA TYR A 94 -4.28 2.84 14.51
C TYR A 94 -3.11 3.30 15.38
N GLU A 95 -2.65 2.47 16.29
CA GLU A 95 -1.40 2.71 16.99
C GLU A 95 -0.21 2.30 16.11
N LYS A 96 0.82 3.16 16.08
CA LYS A 96 2.09 2.79 15.44
C LYS A 96 2.78 1.66 16.23
N PRO A 97 3.51 0.76 15.55
CA PRO A 97 3.72 0.69 14.11
C PRO A 97 2.54 0.07 13.37
N LEU A 98 2.30 0.52 12.13
CA LEU A 98 1.29 -0.05 11.25
C LEU A 98 1.78 -1.35 10.60
N ILE A 99 2.97 -1.32 10.01
CA ILE A 99 3.62 -2.50 9.42
C ILE A 99 4.46 -3.19 10.49
N ASN A 100 4.23 -4.47 10.69
CA ASN A 100 4.83 -5.24 11.76
C ASN A 100 5.60 -6.47 11.25
N VAL A 101 6.69 -6.84 11.93
CA VAL A 101 7.44 -8.07 11.65
C VAL A 101 7.12 -9.11 12.72
N ILE A 102 6.45 -10.19 12.33
CA ILE A 102 6.25 -11.37 13.17
C ILE A 102 7.60 -12.09 13.22
N LYS A 103 8.39 -11.83 14.25
CA LYS A 103 9.81 -12.19 14.33
C LYS A 103 10.07 -13.70 14.17
N PHE A 104 9.21 -14.55 14.72
CA PHE A 104 9.35 -16.01 14.62
C PHE A 104 8.86 -16.57 13.27
N ALA A 105 8.14 -15.79 12.47
CA ALA A 105 7.81 -16.12 11.09
C ALA A 105 8.93 -15.74 10.10
N CYS A 106 9.92 -14.96 10.54
CA CYS A 106 11.00 -14.48 9.68
C CYS A 106 12.05 -15.57 9.44
N ASN A 107 12.29 -15.90 8.17
CA ASN A 107 13.24 -16.95 7.75
C ASN A 107 14.72 -16.51 7.75
N ARG A 108 15.07 -15.36 8.31
CA ARG A 108 16.46 -14.85 8.37
C ARG A 108 17.15 -14.86 7.01
N CYS A 109 16.46 -14.41 5.96
CA CYS A 109 16.96 -14.43 4.60
C CYS A 109 18.34 -13.76 4.50
N PRO A 110 19.26 -14.33 3.70
CA PRO A 110 20.57 -13.73 3.47
C PRO A 110 20.43 -12.30 2.93
N ASP A 111 21.34 -11.43 3.35
CA ASP A 111 21.30 -10.03 2.99
C ASP A 111 22.54 -9.66 2.18
N ASN A 112 22.35 -9.47 0.88
CA ASN A 112 23.40 -9.13 -0.08
C ASN A 112 24.62 -10.07 0.00
N VAL A 113 24.41 -11.38 -0.08
CA VAL A 113 25.46 -12.40 -0.05
C VAL A 113 25.67 -12.93 -1.46
N VAL A 114 26.94 -12.97 -1.91
CA VAL A 114 27.32 -13.67 -3.14
C VAL A 114 27.77 -15.08 -2.78
N LYS A 115 27.13 -16.08 -3.37
CA LYS A 115 27.36 -17.50 -3.05
C LYS A 115 27.51 -18.32 -4.33
N ILE A 116 28.39 -19.32 -4.26
CA ILE A 116 28.52 -20.34 -5.31
C ILE A 116 27.59 -21.50 -4.94
N THR A 117 26.85 -21.98 -5.93
CA THR A 117 25.92 -23.09 -5.81
C THR A 117 26.60 -24.41 -6.25
N ASN A 118 25.92 -25.53 -5.98
CA ASN A 118 26.36 -26.87 -6.40
C ASN A 118 26.35 -27.09 -7.94
N VAL A 119 25.84 -26.14 -8.72
CA VAL A 119 25.91 -26.15 -10.20
C VAL A 119 27.31 -25.82 -10.70
N CYS A 120 28.24 -25.40 -9.84
CA CYS A 120 29.64 -25.12 -10.23
C CYS A 120 30.32 -26.34 -10.83
N GLN A 121 30.81 -26.23 -12.08
CA GLN A 121 31.45 -27.31 -12.80
C GLN A 121 32.97 -27.38 -12.59
N GLY A 122 33.55 -26.50 -11.75
CA GLY A 122 35.00 -26.48 -11.52
C GLY A 122 35.82 -26.27 -12.81
N CYS A 123 35.34 -25.44 -13.74
CA CYS A 123 35.90 -25.26 -15.07
C CYS A 123 37.39 -24.92 -15.03
N LEU A 124 38.15 -25.32 -16.05
CA LEU A 124 39.61 -25.12 -16.14
C LEU A 124 40.00 -23.63 -16.25
N GLU A 125 39.18 -22.83 -16.93
CA GLU A 125 39.43 -21.40 -17.18
C GLU A 125 39.34 -20.55 -15.92
N HIS A 126 38.54 -20.95 -14.94
CA HIS A 126 38.30 -20.24 -13.66
C HIS A 126 38.02 -18.73 -13.80
N PRO A 127 37.15 -18.27 -14.71
CA PRO A 127 36.95 -16.84 -14.97
C PRO A 127 36.50 -16.08 -13.72
N CYS A 128 35.70 -16.71 -12.86
CA CYS A 128 35.25 -16.13 -11.60
C CYS A 128 36.41 -15.78 -10.63
N MET A 129 37.48 -16.56 -10.64
CA MET A 129 38.69 -16.30 -9.83
C MET A 129 39.51 -15.15 -10.44
N ALA A 130 39.69 -15.19 -11.79
CA ALA A 130 40.50 -14.21 -12.52
C ALA A 130 39.94 -12.78 -12.39
N VAL A 131 38.60 -12.60 -12.41
CA VAL A 131 37.95 -11.27 -12.33
C VAL A 131 37.78 -10.76 -10.90
N CYS A 132 38.13 -11.56 -9.88
CA CYS A 132 37.90 -11.15 -8.48
C CYS A 132 38.99 -10.17 -8.01
N PRO A 133 38.67 -8.88 -7.79
CA PRO A 133 39.68 -7.88 -7.42
C PRO A 133 40.24 -8.06 -6.01
N ARG A 134 39.57 -8.89 -5.17
CA ARG A 134 39.98 -9.19 -3.80
C ARG A 134 40.52 -10.60 -3.64
N GLN A 135 40.64 -11.35 -4.73
CA GLN A 135 41.07 -12.76 -4.71
C GLN A 135 40.30 -13.59 -3.66
N ALA A 136 39.03 -13.27 -3.51
CA ALA A 136 38.15 -13.90 -2.52
C ALA A 136 37.60 -15.28 -2.96
N ILE A 137 37.97 -15.75 -4.17
CA ILE A 137 37.47 -17.01 -4.71
C ILE A 137 38.66 -18.00 -4.81
N THR A 138 38.51 -19.14 -4.18
CA THR A 138 39.47 -20.24 -4.18
C THR A 138 38.82 -21.51 -4.70
N ARG A 139 39.61 -22.51 -5.05
CA ARG A 139 39.13 -23.83 -5.43
C ARG A 139 39.22 -24.77 -4.23
N GLN A 140 38.14 -25.46 -3.91
CA GLN A 140 38.05 -26.45 -2.86
C GLN A 140 37.20 -27.63 -3.36
N ASN A 141 37.68 -28.84 -3.20
CA ASN A 141 36.98 -30.08 -3.61
C ASN A 141 36.43 -30.06 -5.05
N GLY A 142 37.22 -29.52 -5.99
CA GLY A 142 36.83 -29.43 -7.40
C GLY A 142 35.89 -28.28 -7.76
N GLN A 143 35.38 -27.52 -6.81
CA GLN A 143 34.49 -26.40 -7.02
C GLN A 143 35.09 -25.07 -6.54
N ALA A 144 34.61 -23.97 -7.08
CA ALA A 144 34.95 -22.65 -6.58
C ALA A 144 34.27 -22.38 -5.24
N HIS A 145 34.96 -21.69 -4.35
CA HIS A 145 34.47 -21.28 -3.02
C HIS A 145 34.74 -19.80 -2.80
N ILE A 146 33.76 -19.04 -2.25
CA ILE A 146 33.94 -17.62 -1.93
C ILE A 146 34.18 -17.46 -0.43
N ASP A 147 35.30 -16.82 -0.09
CA ASP A 147 35.63 -16.36 1.24
C ASP A 147 34.74 -15.12 1.56
N PRO A 148 33.80 -15.23 2.51
CA PRO A 148 32.85 -14.14 2.80
C PRO A 148 33.55 -12.90 3.40
N ASP A 149 34.69 -13.06 4.09
CA ASP A 149 35.41 -11.98 4.74
C ASP A 149 36.19 -11.12 3.75
N LYS A 150 36.69 -11.75 2.68
CA LYS A 150 37.39 -11.08 1.57
C LYS A 150 36.43 -10.51 0.53
N CYS A 151 35.21 -11.07 0.41
CA CYS A 151 34.27 -10.74 -0.64
C CYS A 151 33.64 -9.37 -0.44
N ILE A 152 33.91 -8.41 -1.31
CA ILE A 152 33.29 -7.08 -1.34
C ILE A 152 31.94 -7.04 -2.06
N ARG A 153 31.41 -8.18 -2.47
CA ARG A 153 30.07 -8.34 -3.09
C ARG A 153 29.89 -7.53 -4.38
N CYS A 154 30.96 -7.24 -5.12
CA CYS A 154 30.92 -6.43 -6.34
C CYS A 154 30.17 -7.08 -7.50
N GLY A 155 30.01 -8.42 -7.50
CA GLY A 155 29.22 -9.15 -8.49
C GLY A 155 29.92 -9.40 -9.83
N ARG A 156 31.22 -9.06 -10.02
CA ARG A 156 31.95 -9.32 -11.27
C ARG A 156 31.91 -10.80 -11.63
N CYS A 157 32.15 -11.67 -10.66
CA CYS A 157 32.15 -13.13 -10.85
C CYS A 157 30.80 -13.70 -11.32
N LEU A 158 29.68 -13.06 -11.00
CA LEU A 158 28.36 -13.51 -11.49
C LEU A 158 28.24 -13.38 -13.01
N LYS A 159 28.79 -12.27 -13.56
CA LYS A 159 28.71 -11.98 -14.99
C LYS A 159 29.57 -12.92 -15.83
N GLU A 160 30.69 -13.39 -15.25
CA GLU A 160 31.65 -14.22 -15.95
C GLU A 160 31.36 -15.72 -15.86
N CYS A 161 30.50 -16.16 -14.96
CA CYS A 161 30.18 -17.57 -14.80
C CYS A 161 29.22 -18.05 -15.89
N LYS A 162 29.75 -18.80 -16.87
CA LYS A 162 28.97 -19.35 -18.00
C LYS A 162 27.94 -20.41 -17.58
N PHE A 163 28.09 -20.98 -16.39
CA PHE A 163 27.15 -21.96 -15.83
C PHE A 163 26.12 -21.35 -14.89
N ASN A 164 26.11 -20.02 -14.71
CA ASN A 164 25.23 -19.33 -13.76
C ASN A 164 25.29 -19.91 -12.33
N ALA A 165 26.43 -20.48 -11.96
CA ALA A 165 26.64 -21.13 -10.66
C ALA A 165 26.84 -20.14 -9.51
N ILE A 166 27.03 -18.87 -9.81
CA ILE A 166 27.23 -17.81 -8.80
C ILE A 166 25.96 -16.98 -8.72
N VAL A 167 25.39 -16.88 -7.52
CA VAL A 167 24.15 -16.17 -7.27
C VAL A 167 24.35 -15.08 -6.22
N ARG A 168 23.60 -13.98 -6.38
CA ARG A 168 23.45 -12.97 -5.33
C ARG A 168 22.15 -13.22 -4.60
N LEU A 169 22.24 -13.45 -3.31
CA LEU A 169 21.10 -13.60 -2.43
C LEU A 169 20.83 -12.27 -1.76
N GLU A 170 19.65 -11.75 -1.96
CA GLU A 170 19.18 -10.50 -1.37
C GLU A 170 17.92 -10.78 -0.54
N ARG A 171 17.80 -10.09 0.58
CA ARG A 171 16.61 -10.18 1.41
C ARG A 171 15.44 -9.50 0.69
N PRO A 172 14.36 -10.23 0.33
CA PRO A 172 13.30 -9.67 -0.51
C PRO A 172 12.64 -8.41 0.07
N CYS A 173 12.36 -8.40 1.39
CA CYS A 173 11.75 -7.25 2.05
C CYS A 173 12.67 -6.02 2.07
N ARG A 174 13.98 -6.20 2.24
CA ARG A 174 14.97 -5.11 2.18
C ARG A 174 15.13 -4.58 0.76
N LYS A 175 15.20 -5.49 -0.22
CA LYS A 175 15.31 -5.11 -1.64
C LYS A 175 14.11 -4.28 -2.12
N ALA A 176 12.92 -4.60 -1.62
CA ALA A 176 11.70 -3.86 -1.94
C ALA A 176 11.57 -2.52 -1.20
N CYS A 177 12.44 -2.26 -0.21
CA CYS A 177 12.36 -1.06 0.62
C CYS A 177 13.18 0.10 0.03
N GLY A 178 12.56 1.03 -0.67
CA GLY A 178 13.22 2.22 -1.19
C GLY A 178 13.67 3.23 -0.12
N MET A 179 13.17 3.08 1.13
CA MET A 179 13.58 3.91 2.28
C MET A 179 14.83 3.40 3.00
N ASP A 180 15.32 2.21 2.64
CA ASP A 180 16.44 1.53 3.31
C ASP A 180 16.26 1.46 4.84
N CYS A 181 15.03 1.20 5.30
CA CYS A 181 14.68 1.12 6.71
C CYS A 181 14.59 -0.31 7.27
N ILE A 182 14.95 -1.35 6.47
CA ILE A 182 14.90 -2.75 6.91
C ILE A 182 16.31 -3.27 7.12
N HIS A 183 16.61 -3.65 8.35
CA HIS A 183 17.90 -4.17 8.79
C HIS A 183 17.77 -5.58 9.36
N SER A 184 18.90 -6.16 9.80
CA SER A 184 18.93 -7.41 10.57
C SER A 184 19.01 -7.09 12.06
N ASP A 185 18.20 -7.73 12.88
CA ASP A 185 18.41 -7.75 14.33
C ASP A 185 19.59 -8.67 14.72
N GLY A 186 19.94 -8.73 16.02
CA GLY A 186 21.03 -9.55 16.52
C GLY A 186 20.91 -11.07 16.26
N LEU A 187 19.70 -11.55 15.86
CA LEU A 187 19.43 -12.92 15.48
C LEU A 187 19.31 -13.11 13.96
N GLY A 188 19.62 -12.10 13.17
CA GLY A 188 19.54 -12.13 11.70
C GLY A 188 18.12 -11.99 11.15
N ARG A 189 17.11 -11.69 11.96
CA ARG A 189 15.71 -11.50 11.54
C ARG A 189 15.51 -10.08 11.02
N ALA A 190 14.50 -9.87 10.18
CA ALA A 190 14.16 -8.53 9.72
C ALA A 190 13.73 -7.64 10.90
N ASP A 191 14.20 -6.40 10.87
CA ASP A 191 13.83 -5.34 11.78
C ASP A 191 13.59 -4.04 11.01
N ILE A 192 12.60 -3.24 11.43
CA ILE A 192 12.18 -2.04 10.72
C ILE A 192 12.53 -0.81 11.55
N ASP A 193 13.31 0.09 10.97
CA ASP A 193 13.50 1.43 11.51
C ASP A 193 12.26 2.27 11.21
N TYR A 194 11.37 2.38 12.20
CA TYR A 194 10.10 3.08 12.05
C TYR A 194 10.25 4.61 11.93
N SER A 195 11.39 5.17 12.29
CA SER A 195 11.66 6.60 12.09
C SER A 195 11.73 6.94 10.59
N LYS A 196 12.21 6.00 9.76
CA LYS A 196 12.30 6.13 8.31
C LYS A 196 11.12 5.52 7.56
N CYS A 197 10.45 4.53 8.14
CA CYS A 197 9.38 3.80 7.47
C CYS A 197 8.21 4.71 7.09
N THR A 198 7.73 4.61 5.83
CA THR A 198 6.56 5.32 5.30
C THR A 198 5.30 4.45 5.23
N SER A 199 5.37 3.24 5.76
CA SER A 199 4.29 2.25 5.76
C SER A 199 3.71 1.91 4.37
N CYS A 200 4.53 1.96 3.31
CA CYS A 200 4.09 1.67 1.95
C CYS A 200 3.69 0.21 1.68
N GLY A 201 3.97 -0.72 2.60
CA GLY A 201 3.58 -2.13 2.51
C GLY A 201 4.38 -3.00 1.50
N GLN A 202 5.29 -2.45 0.69
CA GLN A 202 6.00 -3.22 -0.34
C GLN A 202 6.88 -4.35 0.24
N CYS A 203 7.39 -4.20 1.45
CA CYS A 203 8.10 -5.26 2.18
C CYS A 203 7.19 -6.46 2.52
N MET A 204 5.91 -6.20 2.81
CA MET A 204 4.90 -7.24 3.06
C MET A 204 4.60 -8.03 1.79
N VAL A 205 4.37 -7.32 0.67
CA VAL A 205 4.15 -7.94 -0.65
C VAL A 205 5.33 -8.85 -1.03
N SER A 206 6.55 -8.38 -0.82
CA SER A 206 7.79 -9.07 -1.25
C SER A 206 8.23 -10.19 -0.32
N CYS A 207 7.70 -10.30 0.91
CA CYS A 207 8.08 -11.36 1.84
C CYS A 207 7.42 -12.69 1.47
N PRO A 208 8.18 -13.71 1.00
CA PRO A 208 7.59 -14.99 0.62
C PRO A 208 7.14 -15.83 1.83
N PHE A 209 7.68 -15.53 3.02
CA PHE A 209 7.35 -16.23 4.27
C PHE A 209 6.16 -15.61 5.00
N GLY A 210 5.60 -14.50 4.48
CA GLY A 210 4.52 -13.80 5.12
C GLY A 210 4.83 -13.33 6.55
N ALA A 211 6.11 -13.04 6.85
CA ALA A 211 6.56 -12.60 8.17
C ALA A 211 6.23 -11.13 8.46
N ILE A 212 5.80 -10.37 7.46
CA ILE A 212 5.45 -8.97 7.60
C ILE A 212 3.96 -8.83 7.36
N SER A 213 3.26 -8.14 8.24
CA SER A 213 1.83 -7.87 8.17
C SER A 213 1.51 -6.47 8.68
N ASP A 214 0.40 -5.94 8.22
CA ASP A 214 -0.15 -4.65 8.62
C ASP A 214 -1.25 -4.82 9.68
N LYS A 215 -1.60 -3.73 10.35
CA LYS A 215 -2.79 -3.65 11.18
C LYS A 215 -4.02 -3.31 10.33
N SER A 216 -5.16 -3.88 10.69
CA SER A 216 -6.45 -3.64 10.04
C SER A 216 -7.48 -3.00 10.97
N GLN A 217 -8.48 -2.35 10.37
CA GLN A 217 -9.68 -1.85 11.06
C GLN A 217 -10.95 -2.59 10.62
N ILE A 218 -10.84 -3.81 10.07
CA ILE A 218 -12.01 -4.61 9.67
C ILE A 218 -13.03 -4.72 10.82
N PHE A 219 -12.54 -5.06 12.01
CA PHE A 219 -13.40 -5.27 13.17
C PHE A 219 -14.15 -4.00 13.55
N GLN A 220 -13.45 -2.87 13.69
CA GLN A 220 -14.02 -1.57 14.07
C GLN A 220 -15.00 -1.05 13.00
N THR A 221 -14.64 -1.20 11.72
CA THR A 221 -15.52 -0.83 10.60
C THR A 221 -16.83 -1.58 10.66
N ILE A 222 -16.82 -2.90 10.90
CA ILE A 222 -18.03 -3.70 10.99
C ILE A 222 -18.83 -3.36 12.26
N GLN A 223 -18.19 -3.06 13.38
CA GLN A 223 -18.91 -2.56 14.57
C GLN A 223 -19.61 -1.23 14.28
N ALA A 224 -18.95 -0.32 13.55
CA ALA A 224 -19.56 0.93 13.12
C ALA A 224 -20.75 0.70 12.17
N VAL A 225 -20.61 -0.19 11.19
CA VAL A 225 -21.72 -0.58 10.27
C VAL A 225 -22.91 -1.17 11.02
N LYS A 226 -22.68 -1.88 12.12
CA LYS A 226 -23.74 -2.44 12.97
C LYS A 226 -24.38 -1.41 13.93
N SER A 227 -23.75 -0.26 14.07
CA SER A 227 -24.31 0.83 14.91
C SER A 227 -25.42 1.59 14.17
N ASN A 228 -26.02 2.56 14.84
CA ASN A 228 -27.04 3.42 14.23
C ASN A 228 -26.44 4.54 13.36
N THR A 229 -25.11 4.71 13.35
CA THR A 229 -24.45 5.74 12.53
C THR A 229 -24.22 5.21 11.12
N PRO A 230 -24.72 5.87 10.08
CA PRO A 230 -24.49 5.42 8.70
C PRO A 230 -23.01 5.50 8.33
N VAL A 231 -22.50 4.46 7.67
CA VAL A 231 -21.12 4.37 7.21
C VAL A 231 -21.09 4.40 5.69
N TYR A 232 -20.42 5.40 5.11
CA TYR A 232 -20.27 5.56 3.67
C TYR A 232 -18.90 5.09 3.20
N VAL A 233 -18.87 4.48 2.02
CA VAL A 233 -17.64 3.99 1.39
C VAL A 233 -17.10 5.04 0.43
N ALA A 234 -15.84 5.43 0.62
CA ALA A 234 -15.04 6.15 -0.37
C ALA A 234 -14.14 5.13 -1.09
N LEU A 235 -14.51 4.75 -2.33
CA LEU A 235 -13.88 3.68 -3.09
C LEU A 235 -12.84 4.22 -4.06
N ALA A 236 -11.57 3.79 -3.91
CA ALA A 236 -10.47 4.24 -4.77
C ALA A 236 -10.59 3.69 -6.19
N PRO A 237 -10.30 4.47 -7.26
CA PRO A 237 -10.51 4.04 -8.65
C PRO A 237 -9.70 2.80 -9.06
N ALA A 238 -8.64 2.46 -8.34
CA ALA A 238 -7.89 1.21 -8.53
C ALA A 238 -8.67 -0.07 -8.14
N PHE A 239 -9.95 0.03 -7.74
CA PHE A 239 -10.78 -1.12 -7.35
C PHE A 239 -11.15 -2.03 -8.51
N VAL A 240 -11.17 -1.52 -9.73
CA VAL A 240 -11.61 -2.24 -10.92
C VAL A 240 -10.81 -3.53 -11.09
N GLY A 241 -11.52 -4.64 -11.21
CA GLY A 241 -10.95 -5.98 -11.33
C GLY A 241 -10.38 -6.60 -10.04
N GLN A 242 -10.36 -5.88 -8.90
CA GLN A 242 -9.79 -6.39 -7.65
C GLN A 242 -10.67 -7.45 -6.97
N PHE A 243 -11.97 -7.37 -7.16
CA PHE A 243 -12.95 -8.25 -6.51
C PHE A 243 -13.38 -9.44 -7.37
N GLY A 244 -12.56 -9.82 -8.37
CA GLY A 244 -12.85 -10.90 -9.29
C GLY A 244 -13.65 -10.46 -10.51
N PRO A 245 -14.04 -11.41 -11.40
CA PRO A 245 -14.73 -11.09 -12.66
C PRO A 245 -16.09 -10.41 -12.46
N GLU A 246 -16.75 -10.72 -11.36
CA GLU A 246 -18.09 -10.19 -11.03
C GLU A 246 -18.04 -8.86 -10.28
N GLY A 247 -16.85 -8.44 -9.82
CA GLY A 247 -16.63 -7.18 -9.08
C GLY A 247 -16.52 -5.99 -10.04
N VAL A 248 -17.51 -5.80 -10.89
CA VAL A 248 -17.61 -4.69 -11.85
C VAL A 248 -18.17 -3.44 -11.17
N PRO A 249 -17.88 -2.24 -11.70
CA PRO A 249 -18.31 -0.98 -11.09
C PRO A 249 -19.80 -0.92 -10.77
N GLU A 250 -20.65 -1.39 -11.67
CA GLU A 250 -22.11 -1.36 -11.60
C GLU A 250 -22.66 -2.16 -10.42
N ARG A 251 -21.93 -3.17 -9.95
CA ARG A 251 -22.33 -4.05 -8.85
C ARG A 251 -21.78 -3.64 -7.51
N MET A 252 -20.75 -2.81 -7.48
CA MET A 252 -20.04 -2.49 -6.23
C MET A 252 -20.94 -1.73 -5.23
N ARG A 253 -21.79 -0.83 -5.70
CA ARG A 253 -22.71 -0.08 -4.83
C ARG A 253 -23.61 -1.02 -4.05
N LYS A 254 -24.33 -1.90 -4.74
CA LYS A 254 -25.23 -2.88 -4.11
C LYS A 254 -24.47 -3.89 -3.24
N ALA A 255 -23.29 -4.33 -3.68
CA ALA A 255 -22.47 -5.23 -2.90
C ALA A 255 -22.11 -4.64 -1.53
N PHE A 256 -21.68 -3.39 -1.47
CA PHE A 256 -21.39 -2.72 -0.19
C PHE A 256 -22.65 -2.45 0.64
N GLN A 257 -23.76 -2.06 0.01
CA GLN A 257 -25.04 -1.90 0.71
C GLN A 257 -25.51 -3.21 1.38
N ARG A 258 -25.33 -4.36 0.75
CA ARG A 258 -25.61 -5.68 1.34
C ARG A 258 -24.73 -6.02 2.54
N LEU A 259 -23.54 -5.45 2.60
CA LEU A 259 -22.68 -5.56 3.79
C LEU A 259 -23.10 -4.67 4.94
N GLY A 260 -24.08 -3.76 4.70
CA GLY A 260 -24.63 -2.83 5.67
C GLY A 260 -24.09 -1.40 5.58
N PHE A 261 -23.25 -1.09 4.56
CA PHE A 261 -22.85 0.29 4.29
C PHE A 261 -24.02 1.09 3.71
N ALA A 262 -24.03 2.39 4.01
CA ALA A 262 -25.14 3.26 3.58
C ALA A 262 -25.10 3.54 2.09
N ASP A 263 -23.93 3.92 1.55
CA ASP A 263 -23.73 4.13 0.12
C ASP A 263 -22.22 4.16 -0.24
N VAL A 264 -21.91 4.29 -1.56
CA VAL A 264 -20.56 4.27 -2.11
C VAL A 264 -20.30 5.48 -2.99
N TYR A 265 -19.16 6.14 -2.77
CA TYR A 265 -18.69 7.27 -3.58
C TYR A 265 -17.33 6.95 -4.20
N GLU A 266 -17.12 7.32 -5.46
CA GLU A 266 -15.79 7.23 -6.08
C GLU A 266 -14.82 8.28 -5.50
N VAL A 267 -13.64 7.85 -5.10
CA VAL A 267 -12.57 8.78 -4.67
C VAL A 267 -12.02 9.62 -5.82
N ALA A 268 -12.30 9.24 -7.05
CA ALA A 268 -11.98 10.04 -8.23
C ALA A 268 -12.66 11.43 -8.19
N ILE A 269 -13.80 11.60 -7.52
CA ILE A 269 -14.43 12.90 -7.29
C ILE A 269 -13.48 13.83 -6.52
N GLY A 270 -12.90 13.33 -5.43
CA GLY A 270 -11.90 14.10 -4.68
C GLY A 270 -10.59 14.30 -5.45
N ALA A 271 -10.30 13.46 -6.46
CA ALA A 271 -9.16 13.66 -7.33
C ALA A 271 -9.39 14.84 -8.29
N ASP A 272 -10.59 15.05 -8.79
CA ASP A 272 -10.93 16.24 -9.57
C ASP A 272 -10.68 17.53 -8.77
N LEU A 273 -11.13 17.58 -7.51
CA LEU A 273 -10.86 18.73 -6.63
C LEU A 273 -9.36 18.88 -6.33
N CYS A 274 -8.65 17.78 -6.09
CA CYS A 274 -7.21 17.78 -5.83
C CYS A 274 -6.41 18.33 -7.03
N VAL A 275 -6.80 17.99 -8.25
CA VAL A 275 -6.16 18.47 -9.49
C VAL A 275 -6.23 19.98 -9.61
N ILE A 276 -7.40 20.57 -9.33
CA ILE A 276 -7.58 22.02 -9.41
C ILE A 276 -6.69 22.73 -8.39
N GLU A 277 -6.63 22.23 -7.16
CA GLU A 277 -5.75 22.77 -6.12
C GLU A 277 -4.27 22.63 -6.49
N GLU A 278 -3.83 21.45 -6.97
CA GLU A 278 -2.44 21.23 -7.41
C GLU A 278 -2.06 22.09 -8.63
N ALA A 279 -2.99 22.30 -9.56
CA ALA A 279 -2.76 23.18 -10.71
C ALA A 279 -2.58 24.65 -10.29
N ALA A 280 -3.43 25.15 -9.40
CA ALA A 280 -3.31 26.49 -8.84
C ALA A 280 -2.01 26.68 -8.04
N ASP A 281 -1.65 25.71 -7.18
CA ASP A 281 -0.37 25.72 -6.46
C ASP A 281 0.83 25.80 -7.42
N PHE A 282 0.80 25.01 -8.50
CA PHE A 282 1.89 25.02 -9.49
C PHE A 282 2.02 26.37 -10.18
N LEU A 283 0.92 26.96 -10.62
CA LEU A 283 0.91 28.26 -11.29
C LEU A 283 1.39 29.42 -10.38
N GLU A 284 1.03 29.35 -9.09
CA GLU A 284 1.44 30.37 -8.11
C GLU A 284 2.90 30.21 -7.67
N GLU A 285 3.42 28.98 -7.60
CA GLU A 285 4.67 28.73 -6.90
C GLU A 285 5.86 28.45 -7.81
N VAL A 286 5.63 27.92 -9.03
CA VAL A 286 6.71 27.48 -9.94
C VAL A 286 6.81 28.38 -11.16
N PRO A 287 8.01 28.93 -11.51
CA PRO A 287 9.31 28.71 -10.84
C PRO A 287 9.65 29.75 -9.77
N ASP A 288 8.80 30.73 -9.51
CA ASP A 288 9.15 31.97 -8.81
C ASP A 288 9.46 31.77 -7.33
N LYS A 289 8.63 31.00 -6.61
CA LYS A 289 8.83 30.67 -5.19
C LYS A 289 9.63 29.39 -5.02
N HIS A 290 9.36 28.40 -5.86
CA HIS A 290 10.00 27.08 -5.83
C HIS A 290 10.49 26.65 -7.20
N LYS A 291 11.66 26.04 -7.26
CA LYS A 291 12.25 25.56 -8.50
C LYS A 291 11.43 24.48 -9.19
N PHE A 292 10.71 23.68 -8.43
CA PHE A 292 9.83 22.59 -8.89
C PHE A 292 8.76 22.34 -7.85
N MET A 293 7.67 21.72 -8.24
CA MET A 293 6.64 21.24 -7.32
C MET A 293 6.60 19.69 -7.29
N VAL A 294 6.23 19.13 -6.14
CA VAL A 294 6.06 17.72 -5.87
C VAL A 294 4.59 17.45 -5.62
N THR A 295 3.99 16.45 -6.32
CA THR A 295 2.59 16.07 -6.10
C THR A 295 2.33 15.56 -4.69
N SER A 296 1.12 15.78 -4.14
CA SER A 296 0.77 15.47 -2.75
C SER A 296 0.04 14.14 -2.57
N CYS A 297 -0.58 13.57 -3.60
CA CYS A 297 -1.58 12.50 -3.54
C CYS A 297 -1.07 11.16 -2.96
N CYS A 298 0.25 10.85 -3.05
CA CYS A 298 0.84 9.64 -2.48
C CYS A 298 1.48 9.91 -1.11
N PRO A 299 0.89 9.43 0.03
CA PRO A 299 1.41 9.72 1.37
C PRO A 299 2.83 9.21 1.61
N SER A 300 3.19 8.04 1.04
CA SER A 300 4.55 7.51 1.16
C SER A 300 5.58 8.33 0.40
N TRP A 301 5.21 8.93 -0.73
CA TRP A 301 6.05 9.82 -1.49
C TRP A 301 6.31 11.12 -0.74
N SER A 302 5.25 11.79 -0.29
CA SER A 302 5.37 13.02 0.52
C SER A 302 6.16 12.78 1.80
N ASP A 303 5.96 11.63 2.47
CA ASP A 303 6.69 11.24 3.68
C ASP A 303 8.19 10.96 3.39
N MET A 304 8.51 10.41 2.21
CA MET A 304 9.91 10.27 1.75
C MET A 304 10.57 11.64 1.57
N VAL A 305 9.90 12.59 0.92
CA VAL A 305 10.42 13.95 0.77
C VAL A 305 10.73 14.54 2.14
N LYS A 306 9.78 14.53 3.06
CA LYS A 306 9.95 15.07 4.43
C LYS A 306 11.09 14.41 5.20
N LYS A 307 11.23 13.08 5.12
CA LYS A 307 12.22 12.32 5.91
C LYS A 307 13.62 12.32 5.31
N LEU A 308 13.76 12.25 3.99
CA LEU A 308 15.06 12.09 3.31
C LEU A 308 15.55 13.37 2.63
N PHE A 309 14.66 14.31 2.34
CA PHE A 309 14.93 15.56 1.65
C PHE A 309 14.17 16.73 2.29
N PRO A 310 14.35 16.98 3.60
CA PRO A 310 13.57 17.99 4.34
C PRO A 310 13.66 19.41 3.74
N GLN A 311 14.73 19.71 3.01
CA GLN A 311 14.86 20.97 2.27
C GLN A 311 13.80 21.15 1.17
N PHE A 312 13.15 20.07 0.72
CA PHE A 312 12.10 20.07 -0.29
C PHE A 312 10.69 19.94 0.28
N GLU A 313 10.53 19.98 1.60
CA GLU A 313 9.21 19.87 2.21
C GLU A 313 8.25 20.95 1.70
N LYS A 314 8.72 22.17 1.49
CA LYS A 314 7.94 23.29 0.96
C LYS A 314 7.58 23.17 -0.52
N ASN A 315 8.27 22.29 -1.26
CA ASN A 315 7.96 22.02 -2.66
C ASN A 315 6.80 21.01 -2.83
N ILE A 316 6.33 20.39 -1.74
CA ILE A 316 5.17 19.50 -1.79
C ILE A 316 3.93 20.37 -1.91
N SER A 317 3.08 20.11 -2.93
CA SER A 317 1.77 20.75 -3.04
C SER A 317 1.00 20.65 -1.73
N VAL A 318 0.34 21.72 -1.34
CA VAL A 318 -0.47 21.78 -0.12
C VAL A 318 -1.85 21.15 -0.31
N ALA A 319 -2.19 20.71 -1.52
CA ALA A 319 -3.44 20.06 -1.85
C ALA A 319 -3.74 18.87 -0.95
N PHE A 320 -4.98 18.77 -0.48
CA PHE A 320 -5.45 17.58 0.20
C PHE A 320 -5.54 16.41 -0.77
N THR A 321 -5.28 15.20 -0.27
CA THR A 321 -5.38 14.01 -1.12
C THR A 321 -6.83 13.70 -1.49
N PRO A 322 -7.06 13.02 -2.62
CA PRO A 322 -8.40 12.62 -3.06
C PRO A 322 -9.24 11.92 -1.98
N MET A 323 -8.61 11.07 -1.16
CA MET A 323 -9.26 10.41 -0.03
C MET A 323 -9.89 11.41 0.95
N VAL A 324 -9.12 12.43 1.33
CA VAL A 324 -9.56 13.43 2.30
C VAL A 324 -10.65 14.32 1.72
N LEU A 325 -10.48 14.78 0.47
CA LEU A 325 -11.46 15.65 -0.19
C LEU A 325 -12.81 14.95 -0.39
N THR A 326 -12.80 13.68 -0.83
CA THR A 326 -14.04 12.89 -0.93
C THR A 326 -14.72 12.72 0.43
N ALA A 327 -13.96 12.40 1.48
CA ALA A 327 -14.53 12.24 2.80
C ALA A 327 -15.13 13.54 3.35
N ARG A 328 -14.49 14.67 3.10
CA ARG A 328 -15.00 15.99 3.48
C ARG A 328 -16.28 16.38 2.74
N MET A 329 -16.32 16.09 1.43
CA MET A 329 -17.52 16.28 0.63
C MET A 329 -18.68 15.47 1.23
N ILE A 330 -18.48 14.18 1.51
CA ILE A 330 -19.51 13.33 2.12
C ILE A 330 -19.96 13.89 3.48
N LYS A 331 -19.02 14.25 4.37
CA LYS A 331 -19.35 14.76 5.71
C LYS A 331 -19.94 16.18 5.72
N ARG A 332 -19.69 16.97 4.66
CA ARG A 332 -20.37 18.26 4.48
C ARG A 332 -21.86 18.08 4.23
N ASP A 333 -22.19 17.15 3.33
CA ASP A 333 -23.57 16.91 2.94
C ASP A 333 -24.32 16.00 3.95
N LEU A 334 -23.57 15.17 4.67
CA LEU A 334 -24.05 14.15 5.60
C LEU A 334 -23.23 14.21 6.91
N PRO A 335 -23.45 15.23 7.76
CA PRO A 335 -22.57 15.53 8.90
C PRO A 335 -22.55 14.43 9.97
N ASP A 336 -23.64 13.67 10.14
CA ASP A 336 -23.76 12.62 11.15
C ASP A 336 -23.41 11.23 10.63
N CYS A 337 -22.37 11.13 9.80
CA CYS A 337 -21.93 9.87 9.21
C CYS A 337 -20.46 9.52 9.55
N LYS A 338 -20.12 8.27 9.31
CA LYS A 338 -18.73 7.81 9.25
C LYS A 338 -18.32 7.49 7.81
N VAL A 339 -17.05 7.70 7.50
CA VAL A 339 -16.49 7.43 6.17
C VAL A 339 -15.39 6.39 6.27
N VAL A 340 -15.50 5.32 5.48
CA VAL A 340 -14.45 4.34 5.28
C VAL A 340 -13.84 4.49 3.89
N PHE A 341 -12.54 4.74 3.82
CA PHE A 341 -11.80 4.65 2.57
C PHE A 341 -11.46 3.19 2.28
N ILE A 342 -11.82 2.70 1.09
CA ILE A 342 -11.44 1.36 0.61
C ILE A 342 -10.56 1.54 -0.61
N GLY A 343 -9.29 1.07 -0.49
CA GLY A 343 -8.31 1.34 -1.54
C GLY A 343 -7.09 0.41 -1.53
N PRO A 344 -6.09 0.71 -2.35
CA PRO A 344 -4.92 -0.17 -2.55
C PRO A 344 -3.83 -0.03 -1.48
N CYS A 345 -3.94 0.93 -0.54
CA CYS A 345 -2.75 1.54 0.08
C CYS A 345 -2.75 1.50 1.61
N ASP A 346 -1.74 0.84 2.21
CA ASP A 346 -1.53 0.85 3.67
C ASP A 346 -1.10 2.24 4.20
N SER A 347 -0.38 3.05 3.41
CA SER A 347 0.04 4.38 3.86
C SER A 347 -1.14 5.33 4.09
N LYS A 348 -2.27 5.12 3.44
CA LYS A 348 -3.52 5.87 3.67
C LYS A 348 -4.03 5.66 5.11
N LYS A 349 -3.78 4.50 5.72
CA LYS A 349 -4.06 4.23 7.13
C LYS A 349 -3.33 5.19 8.06
N LEU A 350 -2.08 5.58 7.74
CA LEU A 350 -1.34 6.59 8.53
C LEU A 350 -1.76 8.02 8.20
N GLU A 351 -2.12 8.29 6.96
CA GLU A 351 -2.61 9.60 6.57
C GLU A 351 -3.90 9.96 7.31
N ALA A 352 -4.87 9.06 7.35
CA ALA A 352 -6.12 9.23 8.09
C ALA A 352 -5.94 9.55 9.60
N ARG A 353 -4.75 9.27 10.16
CA ARG A 353 -4.42 9.56 11.57
C ARG A 353 -3.79 10.91 11.81
N ARG A 354 -3.42 11.65 10.75
CA ARG A 354 -2.86 12.99 10.91
C ARG A 354 -3.88 13.89 11.60
N GLN A 355 -3.43 14.69 12.55
CA GLN A 355 -4.29 15.56 13.36
C GLN A 355 -5.20 16.46 12.48
N SER A 356 -4.69 16.89 11.32
CA SER A 356 -5.39 17.76 10.39
C SER A 356 -6.54 17.08 9.60
N VAL A 357 -6.58 15.74 9.56
CA VAL A 357 -7.52 14.99 8.71
C VAL A 357 -8.21 13.81 9.40
N ARG A 358 -7.87 13.51 10.65
CA ARG A 358 -8.42 12.35 11.37
C ARG A 358 -9.91 12.41 11.64
N SER A 359 -10.51 13.60 11.57
CA SER A 359 -11.96 13.79 11.67
C SER A 359 -12.69 13.58 10.35
N ASP A 360 -11.95 13.53 9.23
CA ASP A 360 -12.53 13.40 7.90
C ASP A 360 -12.76 11.93 7.52
N VAL A 361 -11.73 11.09 7.74
CA VAL A 361 -11.74 9.66 7.39
C VAL A 361 -11.69 8.81 8.65
N ASP A 362 -12.76 8.09 8.95
CA ASP A 362 -12.87 7.30 10.18
C ASP A 362 -12.13 5.97 10.07
N PHE A 363 -12.23 5.29 8.93
CA PHE A 363 -11.59 3.98 8.70
C PHE A 363 -10.90 3.92 7.35
N VAL A 364 -9.85 3.11 7.28
CA VAL A 364 -9.14 2.81 6.03
C VAL A 364 -8.95 1.31 5.91
N LEU A 365 -9.48 0.72 4.85
CA LEU A 365 -9.34 -0.69 4.50
C LEU A 365 -8.66 -0.84 3.13
N THR A 366 -7.92 -1.93 2.96
CA THR A 366 -7.41 -2.35 1.66
C THR A 366 -8.44 -3.17 0.90
N PHE A 367 -8.26 -3.34 -0.42
CA PHE A 367 -9.12 -4.22 -1.22
C PHE A 367 -9.07 -5.67 -0.74
N GLU A 368 -7.88 -6.15 -0.29
CA GLU A 368 -7.73 -7.50 0.27
C GLU A 368 -8.54 -7.65 1.57
N GLU A 369 -8.56 -6.62 2.41
CA GLU A 369 -9.38 -6.57 3.63
C GLU A 369 -10.88 -6.54 3.31
N ALA A 370 -11.29 -5.73 2.33
CA ALA A 370 -12.69 -5.67 1.87
C ALA A 370 -13.17 -7.01 1.29
N LEU A 371 -12.30 -7.71 0.52
CA LEU A 371 -12.62 -9.05 0.03
C LEU A 371 -12.87 -10.03 1.18
N GLY A 372 -12.13 -9.94 2.28
CA GLY A 372 -12.39 -10.71 3.50
C GLY A 372 -13.77 -10.42 4.10
N ILE A 373 -14.23 -9.16 4.06
CA ILE A 373 -15.59 -8.79 4.50
C ILE A 373 -16.66 -9.40 3.58
N PHE A 374 -16.45 -9.34 2.25
CA PHE A 374 -17.34 -10.02 1.29
C PHE A 374 -17.42 -11.53 1.54
N ALA A 375 -16.27 -12.18 1.74
CA ALA A 375 -16.20 -13.61 2.02
C ALA A 375 -16.91 -14.00 3.33
N ALA A 376 -16.85 -13.15 4.36
CA ALA A 376 -17.57 -13.40 5.63
C ALA A 376 -19.10 -13.46 5.46
N LYS A 377 -19.63 -12.84 4.41
CA LYS A 377 -21.05 -12.86 4.02
C LYS A 377 -21.34 -13.80 2.84
N GLY A 378 -20.36 -14.62 2.41
CA GLY A 378 -20.51 -15.55 1.29
C GLY A 378 -20.61 -14.89 -0.09
N MET A 379 -20.12 -13.65 -0.23
CA MET A 379 -20.20 -12.84 -1.45
C MET A 379 -18.88 -12.80 -2.23
N ASP A 380 -17.87 -13.59 -1.86
CA ASP A 380 -16.54 -13.59 -2.46
C ASP A 380 -16.47 -14.31 -3.84
N LYS A 381 -17.49 -15.09 -4.20
CA LYS A 381 -17.51 -15.92 -5.40
C LYS A 381 -18.57 -15.53 -6.42
N ALA A 382 -19.58 -14.77 -6.03
CA ALA A 382 -20.64 -14.31 -6.89
C ALA A 382 -21.25 -13.03 -6.31
N PHE A 383 -20.88 -11.89 -6.87
CA PHE A 383 -21.72 -10.69 -6.76
C PHE A 383 -22.97 -10.96 -7.58
N LEU A 384 -24.15 -10.90 -6.97
CA LEU A 384 -25.39 -11.30 -7.60
C LEU A 384 -25.69 -10.38 -8.79
N PRO A 385 -25.97 -10.94 -9.97
CA PRO A 385 -26.16 -10.17 -11.21
C PRO A 385 -27.41 -9.28 -11.23
N GLU A 386 -28.35 -9.52 -10.34
CA GLU A 386 -29.71 -8.96 -10.43
C GLU A 386 -29.84 -7.51 -9.91
N ASP A 387 -28.75 -6.93 -9.39
CA ASP A 387 -28.78 -5.62 -8.75
C ASP A 387 -27.70 -4.68 -9.33
N GLU A 388 -27.71 -4.46 -10.64
CA GLU A 388 -26.87 -3.45 -11.25
C GLU A 388 -27.42 -2.06 -10.93
N GLU A 389 -26.63 -1.23 -10.29
CA GLU A 389 -26.89 0.17 -10.04
C GLU A 389 -25.60 0.94 -10.19
N GLU A 390 -25.58 1.90 -11.11
CA GLU A 390 -24.40 2.73 -11.33
C GLU A 390 -23.91 3.34 -10.02
N LEU A 391 -22.59 3.31 -9.83
CA LEU A 391 -21.99 4.18 -8.82
C LEU A 391 -22.41 5.61 -9.15
N PRO A 392 -22.76 6.45 -8.15
CA PRO A 392 -22.98 7.86 -8.38
C PRO A 392 -21.64 8.50 -8.78
N ALA A 393 -21.28 8.34 -10.04
CA ALA A 393 -19.96 8.59 -10.56
C ALA A 393 -20.03 9.64 -11.67
N TYR A 394 -19.80 10.87 -11.28
CA TYR A 394 -19.61 11.96 -12.22
C TYR A 394 -18.17 12.49 -12.18
N SER A 395 -17.20 11.64 -11.79
CA SER A 395 -15.78 11.95 -11.84
C SER A 395 -15.26 11.99 -13.27
N SER A 396 -14.19 12.76 -13.50
CA SER A 396 -13.56 12.83 -14.81
C SER A 396 -12.74 11.58 -15.14
N ARG A 397 -12.50 11.39 -16.45
CA ARG A 397 -11.54 10.40 -16.95
C ARG A 397 -10.16 10.58 -16.33
N ASP A 398 -9.71 11.82 -16.26
CA ASP A 398 -8.37 12.16 -15.77
C ASP A 398 -8.24 11.84 -14.27
N ALA A 399 -9.29 12.06 -13.49
CA ALA A 399 -9.32 11.70 -12.07
C ALA A 399 -9.29 10.17 -11.83
N ARG A 400 -9.99 9.37 -12.64
CA ARG A 400 -9.93 7.90 -12.56
C ARG A 400 -8.53 7.36 -12.87
N ARG A 401 -7.76 8.05 -13.73
CA ARG A 401 -6.37 7.74 -14.09
C ARG A 401 -5.36 7.96 -12.97
N PHE A 402 -5.73 8.58 -11.85
CA PHE A 402 -4.89 8.62 -10.63
C PHE A 402 -4.51 7.22 -10.13
N ALA A 403 -5.20 6.19 -10.56
CA ALA A 403 -4.93 4.81 -10.19
C ALA A 403 -3.57 4.28 -10.67
N TYR A 404 -2.96 4.88 -11.68
CA TYR A 404 -1.65 4.45 -12.20
C TYR A 404 -0.69 5.62 -12.39
N SER A 405 0.62 5.29 -12.51
CA SER A 405 1.68 6.29 -12.62
C SER A 405 1.58 7.08 -13.91
N GLY A 406 1.81 8.38 -13.84
CA GLY A 406 1.68 9.36 -14.91
C GLY A 406 0.28 10.00 -14.98
N GLY A 407 -0.74 9.36 -14.40
CA GLY A 407 -2.11 9.86 -14.44
C GLY A 407 -2.29 11.15 -13.64
N VAL A 408 -1.67 11.26 -12.48
CA VAL A 408 -1.76 12.46 -11.63
C VAL A 408 -1.14 13.67 -12.34
N ALA A 409 0.10 13.53 -12.78
CA ALA A 409 0.80 14.64 -13.43
C ALA A 409 0.09 15.07 -14.72
N GLN A 410 -0.43 14.11 -15.52
CA GLN A 410 -1.17 14.44 -16.72
C GLN A 410 -2.47 15.19 -16.42
N ALA A 411 -3.20 14.80 -15.39
CA ALA A 411 -4.41 15.47 -14.97
C ALA A 411 -4.13 16.93 -14.53
N VAL A 412 -3.05 17.13 -13.75
CA VAL A 412 -2.63 18.47 -13.32
C VAL A 412 -2.20 19.32 -14.53
N VAL A 413 -1.46 18.75 -15.49
CA VAL A 413 -1.09 19.44 -16.73
C VAL A 413 -2.31 19.85 -17.53
N ASN A 414 -3.30 18.96 -17.66
CA ASN A 414 -4.54 19.28 -18.37
C ASN A 414 -5.29 20.44 -17.69
N ALA A 415 -5.40 20.43 -16.36
CA ALA A 415 -6.03 21.51 -15.61
C ALA A 415 -5.27 22.84 -15.72
N ILE A 416 -3.93 22.82 -15.72
CA ILE A 416 -3.12 24.01 -15.95
C ILE A 416 -3.39 24.59 -17.36
N HIS A 417 -3.44 23.74 -18.38
CA HIS A 417 -3.74 24.20 -19.76
C HIS A 417 -5.17 24.76 -19.90
N ASP A 418 -6.13 24.25 -19.11
CA ASP A 418 -7.48 24.83 -19.07
C ASP A 418 -7.48 26.22 -18.41
N MET A 419 -6.64 26.43 -17.38
CA MET A 419 -6.51 27.72 -16.70
C MET A 419 -5.63 28.74 -17.47
N GLU A 420 -4.48 28.25 -17.96
CA GLU A 420 -3.48 29.04 -18.69
C GLU A 420 -3.01 28.25 -19.93
N PRO A 421 -3.69 28.37 -21.10
CA PRO A 421 -3.39 27.58 -22.31
C PRO A 421 -1.95 27.71 -22.84
N GLU A 422 -1.31 28.85 -22.64
CA GLU A 422 0.05 29.12 -23.13
C GLU A 422 1.15 28.67 -22.14
N ARG A 423 0.76 28.13 -20.98
CA ARG A 423 1.69 27.68 -19.93
C ARG A 423 2.36 26.36 -20.29
N GLU A 424 3.66 26.39 -20.56
CA GLU A 424 4.43 25.16 -20.73
C GLU A 424 4.69 24.50 -19.36
N VAL A 425 4.31 23.23 -19.20
CA VAL A 425 4.54 22.44 -18.00
C VAL A 425 5.41 21.24 -18.32
N LYS A 426 6.57 21.14 -17.65
CA LYS A 426 7.48 20.01 -17.76
C LYS A 426 7.21 19.02 -16.63
N VAL A 427 7.12 17.73 -16.97
CA VAL A 427 6.84 16.67 -16.01
C VAL A 427 7.99 15.71 -15.91
N ALA A 428 8.30 15.24 -14.69
CA ALA A 428 9.13 14.08 -14.46
C ALA A 428 8.45 13.15 -13.45
N ALA A 429 8.30 11.89 -13.82
CA ALA A 429 7.61 10.89 -13.00
C ALA A 429 8.55 9.76 -12.57
N ALA A 430 8.33 9.22 -11.38
CA ALA A 430 9.02 8.04 -10.87
C ALA A 430 8.05 7.10 -10.14
N THR A 431 8.30 5.79 -10.27
CA THR A 431 7.47 4.75 -9.67
C THR A 431 8.32 3.75 -8.87
N GLY A 432 7.89 3.49 -7.64
CA GLY A 432 8.70 2.80 -6.64
C GLY A 432 9.62 3.76 -5.88
N LEU A 433 9.66 3.68 -4.54
CA LEU A 433 10.40 4.63 -3.69
C LEU A 433 11.91 4.70 -4.01
N ALA A 434 12.51 3.62 -4.54
CA ALA A 434 13.93 3.63 -4.93
C ALA A 434 14.19 4.60 -6.11
N ASP A 435 13.31 4.61 -7.11
CA ASP A 435 13.43 5.51 -8.27
C ASP A 435 12.93 6.93 -7.93
N CYS A 436 11.91 7.05 -7.09
CA CYS A 436 11.51 8.33 -6.49
C CYS A 436 12.70 9.00 -5.77
N ARG A 437 13.49 8.25 -5.00
CA ARG A 437 14.70 8.77 -4.36
C ARG A 437 15.72 9.27 -5.37
N LYS A 438 15.91 8.57 -6.50
CA LYS A 438 16.82 9.01 -7.57
C LYS A 438 16.31 10.30 -8.21
N LEU A 439 15.00 10.42 -8.46
CA LEU A 439 14.37 11.62 -8.98
C LEU A 439 14.68 12.83 -8.08
N LEU A 440 14.50 12.71 -6.76
CA LEU A 440 14.83 13.77 -5.80
C LEU A 440 16.32 14.09 -5.72
N MET A 441 17.19 13.10 -5.88
CA MET A 441 18.64 13.34 -5.95
C MET A 441 19.01 14.16 -7.20
N MET A 442 18.38 13.89 -8.33
CA MET A 442 18.56 14.67 -9.57
C MET A 442 17.97 16.09 -9.45
N ALA A 443 16.81 16.23 -8.78
CA ALA A 443 16.22 17.53 -8.46
C ALA A 443 17.18 18.36 -7.57
N LYS A 444 17.81 17.72 -6.57
CA LYS A 444 18.84 18.36 -5.74
C LYS A 444 20.05 18.83 -6.53
N ALA A 445 20.37 18.15 -7.64
CA ALA A 445 21.43 18.55 -8.56
C ALA A 445 21.00 19.64 -9.58
N GLY A 446 19.77 20.19 -9.47
CA GLY A 446 19.27 21.26 -10.33
C GLY A 446 18.74 20.81 -11.70
N LYS A 447 18.43 19.52 -11.88
CA LYS A 447 17.99 18.98 -13.17
C LYS A 447 16.53 19.34 -13.52
N TYR A 448 15.69 19.63 -12.52
CA TYR A 448 14.25 19.74 -12.69
C TYR A 448 13.68 21.13 -12.34
N ASP A 449 14.40 22.19 -12.64
CA ASP A 449 13.90 23.55 -12.46
C ASP A 449 12.73 23.80 -13.45
N GLY A 450 11.57 24.24 -12.94
CA GLY A 450 10.34 24.45 -13.70
C GLY A 450 9.47 23.20 -13.90
N TYR A 451 9.75 22.11 -13.19
CA TYR A 451 9.05 20.84 -13.37
C TYR A 451 7.98 20.57 -12.30
N LEU A 452 6.94 19.82 -12.71
CA LEU A 452 6.06 19.07 -11.83
C LEU A 452 6.66 17.64 -11.65
N LEU A 453 6.90 17.25 -10.40
CA LEU A 453 7.47 15.94 -10.08
C LEU A 453 6.39 15.02 -9.52
N GLU A 454 6.05 13.95 -10.26
CA GLU A 454 5.18 12.89 -9.76
C GLU A 454 6.00 11.77 -9.15
N GLY A 455 5.66 11.37 -7.92
CA GLY A 455 6.24 10.19 -7.28
C GLY A 455 5.17 9.22 -6.78
N MET A 456 5.22 7.98 -7.24
CA MET A 456 4.37 6.90 -6.75
C MET A 456 5.20 5.86 -5.99
N ALA A 457 4.86 5.62 -4.71
CA ALA A 457 5.60 4.65 -3.89
C ALA A 457 5.51 3.21 -4.40
N CYS A 458 4.46 2.87 -5.12
CA CYS A 458 4.23 1.54 -5.68
C CYS A 458 4.66 1.47 -7.14
N PRO A 459 5.35 0.38 -7.58
CA PRO A 459 5.77 0.23 -8.98
C PRO A 459 4.56 0.11 -9.92
N GLY A 460 4.32 1.13 -10.75
CA GLY A 460 3.16 1.21 -11.65
C GLY A 460 2.00 2.05 -11.12
N GLY A 461 2.10 2.63 -9.91
CA GLY A 461 1.06 3.43 -9.29
C GLY A 461 0.20 2.68 -8.29
N CYS A 462 -0.97 3.22 -7.98
CA CYS A 462 -1.89 2.67 -6.98
C CYS A 462 -2.41 1.27 -7.31
N ILE A 463 -2.54 0.91 -8.59
CA ILE A 463 -2.86 -0.46 -9.05
C ILE A 463 -1.87 -1.53 -8.58
N ALA A 464 -0.68 -1.10 -8.13
CA ALA A 464 0.37 -1.95 -7.55
C ALA A 464 0.50 -1.78 -6.03
N GLY A 465 -0.49 -1.22 -5.37
CA GLY A 465 -0.53 -1.04 -3.90
C GLY A 465 -0.42 -2.35 -3.13
N ALA A 466 -0.08 -2.26 -1.86
CA ALA A 466 0.14 -3.46 -1.03
C ALA A 466 -1.14 -4.28 -0.80
N GLY A 467 -2.29 -3.63 -0.84
CA GLY A 467 -3.61 -4.26 -0.69
C GLY A 467 -4.29 -4.65 -2.00
N THR A 468 -3.57 -4.69 -3.15
CA THR A 468 -4.11 -5.11 -4.45
C THR A 468 -3.87 -6.58 -4.72
N MET A 469 -4.80 -7.21 -5.43
CA MET A 469 -4.78 -8.64 -5.75
C MET A 469 -4.58 -8.92 -7.25
N ARG A 470 -4.99 -7.99 -8.12
CA ARG A 470 -4.93 -8.14 -9.59
C ARG A 470 -3.50 -7.98 -10.12
N PRO A 471 -3.08 -8.71 -11.17
CA PRO A 471 -1.83 -8.43 -11.88
C PRO A 471 -1.81 -7.00 -12.42
N ILE A 472 -0.65 -6.32 -12.30
CA ILE A 472 -0.53 -4.88 -12.57
C ILE A 472 -0.96 -4.53 -14.00
N GLU A 473 -0.51 -5.30 -15.00
CA GLU A 473 -0.84 -5.06 -16.40
C GLU A 473 -2.33 -5.21 -16.71
N GLN A 474 -2.99 -6.18 -16.06
CA GLN A 474 -4.43 -6.36 -16.16
C GLN A 474 -5.18 -5.22 -15.48
N ALA A 475 -4.81 -4.88 -14.25
CA ALA A 475 -5.42 -3.78 -13.52
C ALA A 475 -5.29 -2.45 -14.28
N HIS A 476 -4.14 -2.20 -14.94
CA HIS A 476 -3.97 -1.01 -15.77
C HIS A 476 -4.97 -0.98 -16.93
N LYS A 477 -5.12 -2.09 -17.68
CA LYS A 477 -6.07 -2.17 -18.81
C LYS A 477 -7.52 -1.97 -18.35
N GLU A 478 -7.90 -2.60 -17.23
CA GLU A 478 -9.26 -2.53 -16.69
C GLU A 478 -9.58 -1.12 -16.19
N VAL A 479 -8.65 -0.46 -15.49
CA VAL A 479 -8.81 0.93 -15.03
C VAL A 479 -8.84 1.90 -16.25
N GLU A 480 -8.02 1.70 -17.26
CA GLU A 480 -8.02 2.54 -18.46
C GLU A 480 -9.35 2.41 -19.23
N ALA A 481 -9.90 1.20 -19.37
CA ALA A 481 -11.22 0.99 -19.94
C ALA A 481 -12.30 1.76 -19.15
N PHE A 482 -12.34 1.55 -17.83
CA PHE A 482 -13.26 2.24 -16.93
C PHE A 482 -13.11 3.78 -16.97
N SER A 483 -11.87 4.26 -17.07
CA SER A 483 -11.60 5.69 -17.19
C SER A 483 -12.13 6.26 -18.50
N SER A 484 -12.04 5.50 -19.58
CA SER A 484 -12.49 5.92 -20.91
C SER A 484 -14.02 6.00 -21.03
N GLU A 485 -14.76 5.34 -20.14
CA GLU A 485 -16.22 5.39 -20.03
C GLU A 485 -16.72 6.60 -19.21
N ALA A 486 -15.81 7.38 -18.63
CA ALA A 486 -16.18 8.55 -17.84
C ALA A 486 -16.93 9.60 -18.68
N LYS A 487 -18.01 10.14 -18.12
CA LYS A 487 -18.85 11.15 -18.78
C LYS A 487 -18.10 12.46 -19.04
N PHE A 488 -17.15 12.80 -18.15
CA PHE A 488 -16.36 14.03 -18.22
C PHE A 488 -14.89 13.69 -18.50
N THR A 489 -14.22 14.58 -19.24
CA THR A 489 -12.80 14.38 -19.59
C THR A 489 -11.87 14.90 -18.52
N CYS A 490 -12.09 16.11 -18.03
CA CYS A 490 -11.23 16.80 -17.07
C CYS A 490 -12.03 17.28 -15.84
N ALA A 491 -11.30 17.75 -14.83
CA ALA A 491 -11.88 18.16 -13.56
C ALA A 491 -12.90 19.30 -13.69
N ASN A 492 -12.58 20.32 -14.52
CA ASN A 492 -13.40 21.50 -14.70
C ASN A 492 -14.81 21.21 -15.28
N ASP A 493 -14.97 20.08 -15.99
CA ASP A 493 -16.24 19.68 -16.58
C ASP A 493 -17.21 19.04 -15.58
N THR A 494 -16.73 18.70 -14.37
CA THR A 494 -17.50 17.94 -13.39
C THR A 494 -18.41 18.84 -12.54
N PRO A 495 -19.56 18.32 -12.05
CA PRO A 495 -20.46 19.09 -11.19
C PRO A 495 -19.88 19.38 -9.80
N TYR A 496 -18.75 18.76 -9.44
CA TYR A 496 -18.18 18.86 -8.09
C TYR A 496 -17.38 20.14 -7.86
N MET A 497 -17.27 21.02 -8.84
CA MET A 497 -16.62 22.34 -8.69
C MET A 497 -17.33 23.23 -7.67
N GLU A 498 -18.58 22.95 -7.32
CA GLU A 498 -19.29 23.61 -6.22
C GLU A 498 -18.66 23.35 -4.83
N TYR A 499 -17.83 22.30 -4.71
CA TYR A 499 -17.09 21.96 -3.49
C TYR A 499 -15.72 22.65 -3.38
N LEU A 500 -15.28 23.44 -4.37
CA LEU A 500 -14.04 24.24 -4.29
C LEU A 500 -13.91 25.08 -3.00
N PRO A 501 -14.97 25.66 -2.42
CA PRO A 501 -14.87 26.35 -1.15
C PRO A 501 -14.39 25.51 0.02
N LEU A 502 -14.50 24.17 -0.04
CA LEU A 502 -13.91 23.27 0.95
C LEU A 502 -12.36 23.31 0.93
N ILE A 503 -11.79 23.64 -0.19
CA ILE A 503 -10.36 23.81 -0.40
C ILE A 503 -9.92 25.15 0.19
N GLU A 504 -10.62 26.23 -0.15
CA GLU A 504 -10.28 27.62 0.23
C GLU A 504 -10.34 27.88 1.76
N GLU A 505 -11.35 27.36 2.46
CA GLU A 505 -11.46 27.52 3.90
C GLU A 505 -10.26 26.97 4.70
N LYS A 506 -9.48 26.09 4.12
CA LYS A 506 -8.42 25.34 4.79
C LYS A 506 -7.02 25.86 4.53
N ASP A 507 -6.83 26.66 3.52
CA ASP A 507 -5.62 27.46 3.36
C ASP A 507 -5.37 28.35 4.58
N LYS A 508 -6.43 28.77 5.29
CA LYS A 508 -6.34 29.52 6.53
C LYS A 508 -5.79 28.68 7.70
N ILE A 509 -6.12 27.38 7.75
CA ILE A 509 -5.69 26.47 8.84
C ILE A 509 -4.28 25.91 8.57
N ARG A 510 -3.87 25.79 7.32
CA ARG A 510 -2.53 25.30 6.96
C ARG A 510 -1.42 26.33 7.10
N LYS A 511 -1.76 27.62 7.06
CA LYS A 511 -0.82 28.74 7.27
C LYS A 511 -0.58 29.05 8.77
N LEU A 512 -1.27 28.39 9.68
CA LEU A 512 -1.04 28.37 11.12
C LEU A 512 -0.31 27.08 11.56
#